data_3729b7d9208f4ff2b0c2229a6a106859
#
_entry.id   3729b7d9208f4ff2b0c2229a6a106859
#
_cell.length_a   1.000
_cell.length_b   1.000
_cell.length_c   1.000
_cell.angle_alpha   90.00
_cell.angle_beta   90.00
_cell.angle_gamma   90.00
#
_symmetry.space_group_name_H-M   'P 1'
#
loop_
_entity.id
_entity.type
_entity.pdbx_description
1 polymer ?
#
loop_
_entity_poly.entity_id
_entity_poly.type
_entity_poly.pdbx_seq_one_letter_code
_entity_poly.pdbx_strand_id
1 'polypeptide(L)'
;MIIETERLYLRELEQTDIESLSKILQDEQTMYAYEGAFDDGEVQNWLTKQIDNYQRDGFGLWAVILKQTNEMIGQCGLTWQDFSDQTVLEIGYLFQREFWHNGFATEAAKACKQYAFEQLNAQEVYSIIRDTNAASQKVAERNGMVRCGEFIKHYRGVDMPHYLYRAVSYTHLRAHETSLHL
;
A
#
# COMPACT_ATOMS: atom_id res chain seq x y z
N MET A 1 16.61 6.65 -2.41
CA MET A 1 15.59 6.96 -1.41
C MET A 1 14.48 7.75 -2.08
N ILE A 2 13.24 7.28 -1.93
CA ILE A 2 12.05 7.91 -2.52
C ILE A 2 11.36 8.82 -1.50
N ILE A 3 11.17 8.30 -0.29
CA ILE A 3 10.47 8.98 0.80
C ILE A 3 11.30 8.80 2.08
N GLU A 4 11.30 9.83 2.93
CA GLU A 4 11.89 9.75 4.26
C GLU A 4 10.87 10.23 5.29
N THR A 5 10.77 9.50 6.42
CA THR A 5 9.94 9.87 7.56
C THR A 5 10.81 9.92 8.83
N GLU A 6 10.18 10.10 9.98
CA GLU A 6 10.92 10.15 11.25
C GLU A 6 11.72 8.86 11.50
N ARG A 7 11.10 7.70 11.36
CA ARG A 7 11.72 6.41 11.70
C ARG A 7 12.09 5.56 10.49
N LEU A 8 11.61 5.92 9.28
CA LEU A 8 11.66 5.07 8.11
C LEU A 8 12.24 5.82 6.90
N TYR A 9 12.76 5.07 5.94
CA TYR A 9 12.87 5.56 4.57
C TYR A 9 12.40 4.48 3.60
N LEU A 10 11.89 4.90 2.45
CA LEU A 10 11.38 4.03 1.41
C LEU A 10 12.26 4.16 0.17
N ARG A 11 12.61 3.02 -0.42
CA ARG A 11 13.37 2.92 -1.67
C ARG A 11 12.80 1.83 -2.56
N GLU A 12 13.20 1.81 -3.80
CA GLU A 12 12.81 0.73 -4.71
C GLU A 12 13.33 -0.61 -4.20
N LEU A 13 12.53 -1.66 -4.40
CA LEU A 13 12.93 -3.04 -4.12
C LEU A 13 14.02 -3.47 -5.11
N GLU A 14 14.95 -4.29 -4.63
CA GLU A 14 16.04 -4.86 -5.41
C GLU A 14 16.06 -6.38 -5.24
N GLN A 15 16.75 -7.08 -6.12
CA GLN A 15 16.87 -8.55 -6.02
C GLN A 15 17.46 -9.00 -4.69
N THR A 16 18.35 -8.20 -4.11
CA THR A 16 18.95 -8.49 -2.80
C THR A 16 17.96 -8.42 -1.64
N ASP A 17 16.75 -7.89 -1.87
CA ASP A 17 15.70 -7.82 -0.86
C ASP A 17 14.88 -9.11 -0.77
N ILE A 18 15.18 -10.13 -1.58
CA ILE A 18 14.35 -11.34 -1.67
C ILE A 18 14.19 -12.06 -0.33
N GLU A 19 15.23 -12.08 0.50
CA GLU A 19 15.17 -12.70 1.82
C GLU A 19 14.21 -11.97 2.76
N SER A 20 14.32 -10.65 2.86
CA SER A 20 13.41 -9.84 3.68
C SER A 20 11.99 -9.87 3.16
N LEU A 21 11.83 -9.85 1.84
CA LEU A 21 10.51 -9.95 1.20
C LEU A 21 9.86 -11.29 1.50
N SER A 22 10.65 -12.39 1.50
CA SER A 22 10.16 -13.72 1.85
C SER A 22 9.64 -13.80 3.29
N LYS A 23 10.26 -13.09 4.23
CA LYS A 23 9.78 -13.02 5.62
C LYS A 23 8.36 -12.44 5.72
N ILE A 24 7.98 -11.61 4.76
CA ILE A 24 6.62 -11.06 4.68
C ILE A 24 5.70 -12.03 3.92
N LEU A 25 6.07 -12.37 2.69
CA LEU A 25 5.18 -13.05 1.75
C LEU A 25 5.05 -14.55 2.02
N GLN A 26 5.96 -15.14 2.78
CA GLN A 26 5.91 -16.56 3.16
C GLN A 26 5.42 -16.78 4.60
N ASP A 27 4.95 -15.74 5.27
CA ASP A 27 4.32 -15.84 6.58
C ASP A 27 2.81 -16.03 6.43
N GLU A 28 2.29 -17.17 6.88
CA GLU A 28 0.87 -17.52 6.74
C GLU A 28 -0.05 -16.50 7.38
N GLN A 29 0.31 -15.98 8.54
CA GLN A 29 -0.53 -15.03 9.26
C GLN A 29 -0.58 -13.66 8.57
N THR A 30 0.55 -13.22 8.02
CA THR A 30 0.62 -11.98 7.24
C THR A 30 -0.19 -12.10 5.96
N MET A 31 -0.15 -13.26 5.32
CA MET A 31 -0.69 -13.49 3.98
C MET A 31 -2.09 -14.09 3.95
N TYR A 32 -2.81 -14.13 5.10
CA TYR A 32 -4.14 -14.72 5.10
C TYR A 32 -5.11 -14.01 4.14
N ALA A 33 -4.95 -12.72 3.94
CA ALA A 33 -5.77 -11.94 3.00
C ALA A 33 -5.53 -12.32 1.53
N TYR A 34 -4.41 -13.01 1.25
CA TYR A 34 -4.04 -13.56 -0.04
C TYR A 34 -4.22 -15.07 -0.10
N GLU A 35 -4.98 -15.63 0.85
CA GLU A 35 -5.26 -17.06 0.98
C GLU A 35 -4.01 -17.91 1.17
N GLY A 36 -3.05 -17.38 1.95
CA GLY A 36 -1.90 -18.13 2.41
C GLY A 36 -0.56 -17.64 1.89
N ALA A 37 0.49 -18.22 2.43
CA ALA A 37 1.86 -17.88 2.12
C ALA A 37 2.22 -18.21 0.67
N PHE A 38 3.12 -17.41 0.13
CA PHE A 38 3.65 -17.61 -1.22
C PHE A 38 4.80 -18.61 -1.21
N ASP A 39 4.96 -19.36 -2.30
CA ASP A 39 6.17 -20.13 -2.54
C ASP A 39 7.28 -19.20 -3.10
N ASP A 40 8.49 -19.76 -3.29
CA ASP A 40 9.63 -18.98 -3.77
C ASP A 40 9.40 -18.37 -5.15
N GLY A 41 8.72 -19.09 -6.03
CA GLY A 41 8.38 -18.59 -7.38
C GLY A 41 7.44 -17.40 -7.32
N GLU A 42 6.44 -17.46 -6.45
CA GLU A 42 5.47 -16.37 -6.25
C GLU A 42 6.14 -15.13 -5.64
N VAL A 43 7.10 -15.31 -4.73
CA VAL A 43 7.88 -14.19 -4.17
C VAL A 43 8.70 -13.52 -5.26
N GLN A 44 9.38 -14.29 -6.10
CA GLN A 44 10.16 -13.73 -7.22
C GLN A 44 9.26 -13.00 -8.22
N ASN A 45 8.10 -13.54 -8.52
CA ASN A 45 7.13 -12.90 -9.41
C ASN A 45 6.62 -11.57 -8.83
N TRP A 46 6.38 -11.53 -7.52
CA TRP A 46 5.98 -10.30 -6.83
C TRP A 46 7.05 -9.22 -6.96
N LEU A 47 8.31 -9.57 -6.69
CA LEU A 47 9.44 -8.65 -6.82
C LEU A 47 9.57 -8.12 -8.26
N THR A 48 9.54 -9.01 -9.23
CA THR A 48 9.63 -8.65 -10.65
C THR A 48 8.51 -7.70 -11.05
N LYS A 49 7.29 -7.96 -10.58
CA LYS A 49 6.14 -7.09 -10.83
C LYS A 49 6.36 -5.68 -10.30
N GLN A 50 6.94 -5.54 -9.11
CA GLN A 50 7.20 -4.21 -8.55
C GLN A 50 8.27 -3.47 -9.35
N ILE A 51 9.33 -4.16 -9.75
CA ILE A 51 10.38 -3.57 -10.59
C ILE A 51 9.79 -3.11 -11.94
N ASP A 52 8.93 -3.91 -12.54
CA ASP A 52 8.23 -3.55 -13.78
C ASP A 52 7.33 -2.32 -13.57
N ASN A 53 6.65 -2.24 -12.42
CA ASN A 53 5.84 -1.09 -12.08
C ASN A 53 6.67 0.20 -12.00
N TYR A 54 7.87 0.13 -11.41
CA TYR A 54 8.75 1.30 -11.33
C TYR A 54 9.13 1.81 -12.72
N GLN A 55 9.40 0.91 -13.65
CA GLN A 55 9.77 1.27 -15.02
C GLN A 55 8.58 1.83 -15.82
N ARG A 56 7.42 1.24 -15.65
CA ARG A 56 6.21 1.64 -16.39
C ARG A 56 5.56 2.89 -15.83
N ASP A 57 5.41 2.95 -14.50
CA ASP A 57 4.60 3.97 -13.83
C ASP A 57 5.45 5.01 -13.08
N GLY A 58 6.71 4.71 -12.80
CA GLY A 58 7.57 5.54 -11.96
C GLY A 58 7.40 5.28 -10.45
N PHE A 59 6.53 4.35 -10.08
CA PHE A 59 6.27 3.98 -8.69
C PHE A 59 5.75 2.54 -8.61
N GLY A 60 5.66 2.02 -7.39
CA GLY A 60 5.15 0.70 -7.07
C GLY A 60 5.19 0.52 -5.56
N LEU A 61 5.19 -0.71 -5.07
CA LEU A 61 5.44 -0.98 -3.67
C LEU A 61 6.94 -0.84 -3.42
N TRP A 62 7.31 0.00 -2.46
CA TRP A 62 8.71 0.27 -2.12
C TRP A 62 9.11 -0.50 -0.86
N ALA A 63 10.40 -0.81 -0.76
CA ALA A 63 10.98 -1.35 0.47
C ALA A 63 10.91 -0.30 1.57
N VAL A 64 10.43 -0.69 2.75
CA VAL A 64 10.40 0.16 3.94
C VAL A 64 11.56 -0.24 4.83
N ILE A 65 12.48 0.70 5.06
CA ILE A 65 13.70 0.48 5.82
C ILE A 65 13.57 1.19 7.17
N LEU A 66 13.83 0.46 8.25
CA LEU A 66 13.89 1.03 9.59
C LEU A 66 15.23 1.71 9.79
N LYS A 67 15.24 3.02 10.01
CA LYS A 67 16.46 3.81 10.14
C LYS A 67 17.39 3.29 11.25
N GLN A 68 16.81 2.88 12.38
CA GLN A 68 17.56 2.47 13.55
C GLN A 68 18.48 1.26 13.27
N THR A 69 18.02 0.32 12.44
CA THR A 69 18.72 -0.95 12.19
C THR A 69 19.18 -1.09 10.74
N ASN A 70 18.70 -0.24 9.84
CA ASN A 70 18.90 -0.34 8.40
C ASN A 70 18.32 -1.65 7.81
N GLU A 71 17.34 -2.23 8.48
CA GLU A 71 16.67 -3.46 8.06
C GLU A 71 15.41 -3.15 7.26
N MET A 72 15.15 -3.94 6.21
CA MET A 72 13.88 -3.89 5.49
C MET A 72 12.81 -4.60 6.32
N ILE A 73 11.86 -3.83 6.86
CA ILE A 73 10.82 -4.34 7.76
C ILE A 73 9.47 -4.55 7.07
N GLY A 74 9.30 -4.02 5.87
CA GLY A 74 8.04 -4.09 5.17
C GLY A 74 8.13 -3.54 3.76
N GLN A 75 6.97 -3.45 3.13
CA GLN A 75 6.80 -2.76 1.86
C GLN A 75 5.56 -1.88 1.94
N CYS A 76 5.61 -0.73 1.29
CA CYS A 76 4.50 0.21 1.24
C CYS A 76 4.67 1.09 0.00
N GLY A 77 3.59 1.38 -0.70
CA GLY A 77 3.70 2.20 -1.89
C GLY A 77 2.38 2.40 -2.59
N LEU A 78 2.51 2.69 -3.88
CA LEU A 78 1.40 3.06 -4.73
C LEU A 78 1.36 2.13 -5.95
N THR A 79 0.17 1.65 -6.28
CA THR A 79 -0.05 0.82 -7.46
C THR A 79 -1.35 1.20 -8.13
N TRP A 80 -1.43 1.04 -9.46
CA TRP A 80 -2.69 1.13 -10.16
C TRP A 80 -3.47 -0.16 -9.98
N GLN A 81 -4.74 -0.04 -9.59
CA GLN A 81 -5.65 -1.17 -9.41
C GLN A 81 -6.94 -0.93 -10.19
N ASP A 82 -7.45 -1.99 -10.80
CA ASP A 82 -8.75 -1.94 -11.47
C ASP A 82 -9.87 -2.20 -10.47
N PHE A 83 -10.89 -1.35 -10.51
CA PHE A 83 -12.05 -1.44 -9.64
C PHE A 83 -13.28 -0.94 -10.39
N SER A 84 -14.30 -1.81 -10.55
CA SER A 84 -15.60 -1.46 -11.16
C SER A 84 -15.47 -0.58 -12.42
N ASP A 85 -14.72 -1.05 -13.42
CA ASP A 85 -14.47 -0.34 -14.68
C ASP A 85 -13.66 0.96 -14.53
N GLN A 86 -13.07 1.18 -13.37
CA GLN A 86 -12.18 2.32 -13.09
C GLN A 86 -10.79 1.81 -12.75
N THR A 87 -9.79 2.63 -13.05
CA THR A 87 -8.42 2.40 -12.57
C THR A 87 -8.14 3.41 -11.47
N VAL A 88 -7.82 2.92 -10.29
CA VAL A 88 -7.60 3.73 -9.09
C VAL A 88 -6.17 3.59 -8.59
N LEU A 89 -5.65 4.67 -8.01
CA LEU A 89 -4.33 4.67 -7.39
C LEU A 89 -4.48 4.17 -5.96
N GLU A 90 -3.84 3.04 -5.65
CA GLU A 90 -3.96 2.40 -4.35
C GLU A 90 -2.71 2.56 -3.49
N ILE A 91 -2.91 2.83 -2.20
CA ILE A 91 -1.87 2.70 -1.17
C ILE A 91 -1.95 1.28 -0.61
N GLY A 92 -0.88 0.50 -0.80
CA GLY A 92 -0.77 -0.86 -0.28
C GLY A 92 0.40 -0.97 0.69
N TYR A 93 0.28 -1.90 1.65
CA TYR A 93 1.33 -2.13 2.64
C TYR A 93 1.25 -3.54 3.21
N LEU A 94 2.43 -4.12 3.47
CA LEU A 94 2.62 -5.39 4.16
C LEU A 94 3.92 -5.28 4.96
N PHE A 95 3.89 -5.71 6.23
CA PHE A 95 5.03 -5.63 7.12
C PHE A 95 5.35 -6.99 7.73
N GLN A 96 6.62 -7.23 8.03
CA GLN A 96 7.02 -8.40 8.80
C GLN A 96 6.28 -8.39 10.14
N ARG A 97 5.74 -9.54 10.55
CA ARG A 97 4.88 -9.67 11.72
C ARG A 97 5.53 -9.17 13.00
N GLU A 98 6.84 -9.38 13.17
CA GLU A 98 7.56 -8.91 14.36
C GLU A 98 7.58 -7.39 14.53
N PHE A 99 7.29 -6.64 13.46
CA PHE A 99 7.25 -5.18 13.49
C PHE A 99 5.84 -4.60 13.58
N TRP A 100 4.83 -5.46 13.71
CA TRP A 100 3.45 -5.01 13.87
C TRP A 100 3.26 -4.29 15.22
N HIS A 101 2.20 -3.49 15.34
CA HIS A 101 1.80 -2.78 16.57
C HIS A 101 2.78 -1.68 17.01
N ASN A 102 3.62 -1.18 16.10
CA ASN A 102 4.57 -0.09 16.36
C ASN A 102 4.24 1.20 15.60
N GLY A 103 3.15 1.20 14.82
CA GLY A 103 2.74 2.36 14.04
C GLY A 103 3.51 2.56 12.74
N PHE A 104 4.36 1.62 12.34
CA PHE A 104 5.16 1.75 11.12
C PHE A 104 4.30 1.76 9.85
N ALA A 105 3.28 0.90 9.77
CA ALA A 105 2.39 0.86 8.61
C ALA A 105 1.65 2.19 8.44
N THR A 106 1.17 2.78 9.52
CA THR A 106 0.50 4.08 9.50
C THR A 106 1.47 5.19 9.07
N GLU A 107 2.69 5.19 9.62
CA GLU A 107 3.72 6.18 9.26
C GLU A 107 4.06 6.11 7.75
N ALA A 108 4.28 4.91 7.23
CA ALA A 108 4.58 4.69 5.83
C ALA A 108 3.40 5.05 4.93
N ALA A 109 2.19 4.63 5.29
CA ALA A 109 0.99 4.89 4.49
C ALA A 109 0.67 6.39 4.41
N LYS A 110 0.85 7.13 5.50
CA LYS A 110 0.69 8.60 5.51
C LYS A 110 1.68 9.26 4.55
N ALA A 111 2.92 8.81 4.57
CA ALA A 111 3.97 9.35 3.69
C ALA A 111 3.67 9.04 2.22
N CYS A 112 3.16 7.85 1.92
CA CYS A 112 2.76 7.49 0.55
C CYS A 112 1.56 8.31 0.08
N LYS A 113 0.59 8.58 0.93
CA LYS A 113 -0.54 9.45 0.61
C LYS A 113 -0.05 10.85 0.25
N GLN A 114 0.82 11.41 1.07
CA GLN A 114 1.40 12.73 0.82
C GLN A 114 2.18 12.76 -0.49
N TYR A 115 2.98 11.73 -0.76
CA TYR A 115 3.71 11.58 -2.02
C TYR A 115 2.78 11.56 -3.22
N ALA A 116 1.69 10.81 -3.14
CA ALA A 116 0.70 10.74 -4.21
C ALA A 116 0.10 12.12 -4.51
N PHE A 117 -0.26 12.87 -3.48
CA PHE A 117 -0.86 14.20 -3.65
C PHE A 117 0.16 15.24 -4.12
N GLU A 118 1.34 15.27 -3.54
CA GLU A 118 2.34 16.33 -3.80
C GLU A 118 3.23 16.03 -5.00
N GLN A 119 3.65 14.77 -5.20
CA GLN A 119 4.58 14.42 -6.26
C GLN A 119 3.90 13.88 -7.51
N LEU A 120 2.77 13.19 -7.39
CA LEU A 120 2.03 12.62 -8.51
C LEU A 120 0.82 13.46 -8.91
N ASN A 121 0.51 14.51 -8.17
CA ASN A 121 -0.68 15.36 -8.37
C ASN A 121 -1.99 14.55 -8.39
N ALA A 122 -2.05 13.47 -7.64
CA ALA A 122 -3.26 12.67 -7.52
C ALA A 122 -4.35 13.48 -6.82
N GLN A 123 -5.59 13.37 -7.29
CA GLN A 123 -6.74 14.02 -6.66
C GLN A 123 -7.30 13.16 -5.54
N GLU A 124 -7.15 11.86 -5.65
CA GLU A 124 -7.63 10.90 -4.66
C GLU A 124 -6.77 9.65 -4.68
N VAL A 125 -6.73 8.96 -3.54
CA VAL A 125 -6.06 7.68 -3.38
C VAL A 125 -6.98 6.72 -2.64
N TYR A 126 -6.78 5.44 -2.86
CA TYR A 126 -7.63 4.37 -2.33
C TYR A 126 -6.79 3.34 -1.58
N SER A 127 -7.44 2.61 -0.68
CA SER A 127 -6.92 1.36 -0.12
C SER A 127 -8.04 0.32 -0.19
N ILE A 128 -7.72 -0.84 -0.72
CA ILE A 128 -8.66 -1.94 -0.93
C ILE A 128 -8.33 -2.99 0.11
N ILE A 129 -9.22 -3.17 1.08
CA ILE A 129 -8.92 -3.94 2.29
C ILE A 129 -9.97 -5.02 2.51
N ARG A 130 -9.52 -6.26 2.71
CA ARG A 130 -10.40 -7.38 3.03
C ARG A 130 -11.23 -7.04 4.28
N ASP A 131 -12.51 -7.40 4.27
CA ASP A 131 -13.48 -7.07 5.32
C ASP A 131 -13.09 -7.59 6.71
N THR A 132 -12.31 -8.68 6.76
CA THR A 132 -11.81 -9.27 8.00
C THR A 132 -10.47 -8.70 8.47
N ASN A 133 -9.83 -7.85 7.66
CA ASN A 133 -8.51 -7.28 8.00
C ASN A 133 -8.67 -5.99 8.81
N ALA A 134 -9.03 -6.15 10.09
CA ALA A 134 -9.27 -5.01 10.99
C ALA A 134 -8.03 -4.13 11.18
N ALA A 135 -6.84 -4.73 11.22
CA ALA A 135 -5.58 -3.99 11.40
C ALA A 135 -5.33 -3.02 10.24
N SER A 136 -5.50 -3.47 8.99
CA SER A 136 -5.34 -2.62 7.81
C SER A 136 -6.43 -1.55 7.73
N GLN A 137 -7.65 -1.86 8.16
CA GLN A 137 -8.72 -0.86 8.22
C GLN A 137 -8.38 0.27 9.19
N LYS A 138 -7.79 -0.05 10.34
CA LYS A 138 -7.34 0.96 11.31
C LYS A 138 -6.22 1.83 10.73
N VAL A 139 -5.30 1.25 9.99
CA VAL A 139 -4.26 2.01 9.30
C VAL A 139 -4.88 3.01 8.33
N ALA A 140 -5.84 2.57 7.51
CA ALA A 140 -6.54 3.45 6.57
C ALA A 140 -7.25 4.60 7.29
N GLU A 141 -7.97 4.29 8.37
CA GLU A 141 -8.68 5.30 9.17
C GLU A 141 -7.71 6.32 9.79
N ARG A 142 -6.60 5.85 10.36
CA ARG A 142 -5.56 6.73 10.92
C ARG A 142 -4.88 7.58 9.85
N ASN A 143 -4.88 7.11 8.62
CA ASN A 143 -4.36 7.84 7.46
C ASN A 143 -5.40 8.82 6.88
N GLY A 144 -6.51 9.05 7.58
CA GLY A 144 -7.55 9.98 7.16
C GLY A 144 -8.42 9.49 6.01
N MET A 145 -8.41 8.19 5.74
CA MET A 145 -9.21 7.59 4.67
C MET A 145 -10.58 7.21 5.20
N VAL A 146 -11.59 7.32 4.34
CA VAL A 146 -12.98 7.05 4.69
C VAL A 146 -13.49 5.90 3.82
N ARG A 147 -14.15 4.95 4.46
CA ARG A 147 -14.78 3.84 3.74
C ARG A 147 -15.89 4.38 2.83
N CYS A 148 -15.77 4.11 1.54
CA CYS A 148 -16.67 4.65 0.53
C CYS A 148 -17.36 3.57 -0.33
N GLY A 149 -17.06 2.30 -0.12
CA GLY A 149 -17.69 1.23 -0.88
C GLY A 149 -17.23 -0.15 -0.44
N GLU A 150 -17.82 -1.15 -1.08
CA GLU A 150 -17.45 -2.54 -0.87
C GLU A 150 -17.65 -3.33 -2.16
N PHE A 151 -16.91 -4.42 -2.33
CA PHE A 151 -17.04 -5.31 -3.47
C PHE A 151 -16.49 -6.70 -3.15
N ILE A 152 -16.77 -7.67 -4.02
CA ILE A 152 -16.25 -9.03 -3.87
C ILE A 152 -15.10 -9.23 -4.86
N LYS A 153 -13.93 -9.53 -4.31
CA LYS A 153 -12.76 -9.88 -5.10
C LYS A 153 -12.67 -11.40 -5.24
N HIS A 154 -12.52 -11.87 -6.47
CA HIS A 154 -12.32 -13.30 -6.73
C HIS A 154 -10.82 -13.58 -6.82
N TYR A 155 -10.33 -14.43 -5.91
CA TYR A 155 -8.90 -14.73 -5.84
C TYR A 155 -8.70 -16.19 -5.41
N ARG A 156 -7.92 -16.94 -6.18
CA ARG A 156 -7.63 -18.36 -5.91
C ARG A 156 -8.90 -19.19 -5.68
N GLY A 157 -9.96 -18.91 -6.44
CA GLY A 157 -11.24 -19.63 -6.35
C GLY A 157 -12.08 -19.27 -5.12
N VAL A 158 -11.71 -18.26 -4.38
CA VAL A 158 -12.43 -17.79 -3.19
C VAL A 158 -13.00 -16.40 -3.43
N ASP A 159 -14.26 -16.20 -3.01
CA ASP A 159 -14.90 -14.90 -3.03
C ASP A 159 -14.55 -14.16 -1.73
N MET A 160 -13.84 -13.03 -1.86
CA MET A 160 -13.39 -12.24 -0.72
C MET A 160 -14.03 -10.87 -0.73
N PRO A 161 -14.94 -10.57 0.22
CA PRO A 161 -15.46 -9.22 0.38
C PRO A 161 -14.34 -8.25 0.78
N HIS A 162 -14.32 -7.10 0.12
CA HIS A 162 -13.35 -6.04 0.39
C HIS A 162 -14.06 -4.72 0.60
N TYR A 163 -13.49 -3.87 1.44
CA TYR A 163 -13.91 -2.48 1.63
C TYR A 163 -13.00 -1.57 0.83
N LEU A 164 -13.59 -0.53 0.27
CA LEU A 164 -12.87 0.51 -0.44
C LEU A 164 -12.78 1.74 0.48
N TYR A 165 -11.56 2.16 0.78
CA TYR A 165 -11.27 3.39 1.52
C TYR A 165 -10.70 4.42 0.57
N ARG A 166 -11.01 5.71 0.82
CA ARG A 166 -10.58 6.81 -0.05
C ARG A 166 -10.15 8.00 0.77
N ALA A 167 -9.11 8.70 0.28
CA ALA A 167 -8.75 10.03 0.72
C ALA A 167 -8.69 10.95 -0.48
N VAL A 168 -9.14 12.19 -0.30
CA VAL A 168 -9.18 13.21 -1.34
C VAL A 168 -8.17 14.31 -1.01
N SER A 169 -7.47 14.80 -2.03
CA SER A 169 -6.49 15.86 -1.87
C SER A 169 -7.15 17.14 -1.35
N TYR A 170 -6.56 17.74 -0.31
CA TYR A 170 -7.02 19.01 0.26
C TYR A 170 -7.02 20.14 -0.78
N THR A 171 -6.01 20.19 -1.64
CA THR A 171 -5.91 21.17 -2.71
C THR A 171 -7.07 21.02 -3.71
N HIS A 172 -7.43 19.78 -4.05
CA HIS A 172 -8.56 19.49 -4.93
C HIS A 172 -9.88 19.95 -4.30
N LEU A 173 -10.11 19.65 -3.01
CA LEU A 173 -11.31 20.09 -2.29
C LEU A 173 -11.44 21.62 -2.28
N ARG A 174 -10.36 22.34 -2.01
CA ARG A 174 -10.35 23.81 -2.04
C ARG A 174 -10.70 24.37 -3.40
N ALA A 175 -10.14 23.82 -4.46
CA ALA A 175 -10.43 24.24 -5.83
C ALA A 175 -11.91 24.04 -6.16
N HIS A 176 -12.49 22.91 -5.74
CA HIS A 176 -13.90 22.61 -5.92
C HIS A 176 -14.80 23.60 -5.16
N GLU A 177 -14.49 23.87 -3.89
CA GLU A 177 -15.23 24.85 -3.07
C GLU A 177 -15.20 26.24 -3.70
N THR A 178 -14.05 26.67 -4.18
CA THR A 178 -13.91 27.98 -4.86
C THR A 178 -14.80 28.04 -6.10
N SER A 179 -14.86 26.98 -6.87
CA SER A 179 -15.71 26.90 -8.07
C SER A 179 -17.19 27.01 -7.76
N LEU A 180 -17.62 26.46 -6.63
CA LEU A 180 -19.01 26.50 -6.19
C LEU A 180 -19.44 27.90 -5.73
N HIS A 181 -18.53 28.76 -5.35
CA HIS A 181 -18.82 30.11 -4.87
C HIS A 181 -18.71 31.19 -5.97
N LEU A 182 -18.30 30.80 -7.14
CA LEU A 182 -18.23 31.69 -8.31
C LEU A 182 -19.53 31.64 -9.11
#